data_8d14b173e87cded049c6f103f95ada4e
#
_entry.id   8d14b173e87cded049c6f103f95ada4e
#
_cell.length_a   1.000
_cell.length_b   1.000
_cell.length_c   1.000
_cell.angle_alpha   90.00
_cell.angle_beta   90.00
_cell.angle_gamma   90.00
#
_symmetry.space_group_name_H-M   'P 1'
#
loop_
_entity.id
_entity.type
_entity.pdbx_description
1 polymer ?
#
loop_
_entity_poly.entity_id
_entity_poly.type
_entity_poly.pdbx_seq_one_letter_code
_entity_poly.pdbx_strand_id
1 'polypeptide(L)'
;MDIFAAALPGCPRLGAKHMRALIEAFGTAEDVWKASDKEIVESHLLKGKTEASFLAYRKETEPEEIGEKLYRLQIRCVTWEDDLYPPLLQTTANPPAVLFYKGNDPVFEKTVAIVGSRKATPYGVQTAERIACGLAEIGVTVVSGGARGIDSAAHEGALRGESPTVVALACGLDHVYPPENKNLFQKVIDNGGAIISEYPPGTPPLGRQFPARNRIIAGMSRGILVVEAAERSGALITSDFALEEGRDVFSVPGNIWLDSSRGTNHLIRSGAICCTSYEDILSEYGWNEKSISSKKESPEQLTLEEEVVYRFCCTGEEVTAEDILQQSGMSVMKITMLLLRLQLKGFIKETGSGRFITTGRG
;
A
#
# COMPACT_ATOMS: atom_id res chain seq x y z
N MET A 1 10.23 -12.23 -20.18
CA MET A 1 9.56 -12.93 -19.06
C MET A 1 10.13 -14.35 -19.01
N ASP A 2 10.72 -14.72 -17.90
CA ASP A 2 11.28 -16.06 -17.68
C ASP A 2 10.16 -17.01 -17.21
N ILE A 3 9.73 -17.91 -18.13
CA ILE A 3 8.65 -18.89 -17.85
C ILE A 3 9.07 -19.95 -16.86
N PHE A 4 10.38 -20.31 -16.85
CA PHE A 4 10.94 -21.30 -15.93
C PHE A 4 10.94 -20.75 -14.51
N ALA A 5 11.37 -19.49 -14.33
CA ALA A 5 11.29 -18.82 -13.04
C ALA A 5 9.85 -18.68 -12.56
N ALA A 6 8.90 -18.37 -13.48
CA ALA A 6 7.49 -18.26 -13.15
C ALA A 6 6.85 -19.60 -12.71
N ALA A 7 7.42 -20.72 -13.13
CA ALA A 7 6.94 -22.05 -12.76
C ALA A 7 7.36 -22.47 -11.33
N LEU A 8 8.52 -22.04 -10.86
CA LEU A 8 9.07 -22.47 -9.57
C LEU A 8 8.14 -22.22 -8.36
N PRO A 9 7.48 -21.04 -8.22
CA PRO A 9 6.58 -20.76 -7.08
C PRO A 9 5.35 -21.66 -7.00
N GLY A 10 4.99 -22.37 -8.08
CA GLY A 10 3.90 -23.35 -8.08
C GLY A 10 4.25 -24.66 -7.38
N CYS A 11 5.54 -24.93 -7.16
CA CYS A 11 5.98 -26.15 -6.53
C CYS A 11 5.65 -26.16 -5.02
N PRO A 12 4.89 -27.15 -4.54
CA PRO A 12 4.60 -27.28 -3.11
C PRO A 12 5.87 -27.43 -2.29
N ARG A 13 5.95 -26.72 -1.15
CA ARG A 13 7.09 -26.72 -0.19
C ARG A 13 8.37 -26.07 -0.67
N LEU A 14 8.46 -25.59 -1.92
CA LEU A 14 9.61 -24.88 -2.44
C LEU A 14 9.47 -23.39 -2.07
N GLY A 15 10.13 -22.96 -1.00
CA GLY A 15 10.12 -21.55 -0.56
C GLY A 15 11.15 -20.71 -1.32
N ALA A 16 11.02 -19.38 -1.24
CA ALA A 16 11.87 -18.41 -1.92
C ALA A 16 13.39 -18.68 -1.71
N LYS A 17 13.79 -19.02 -0.49
CA LYS A 17 15.20 -19.34 -0.18
C LYS A 17 15.72 -20.54 -0.99
N HIS A 18 14.92 -21.60 -1.15
CA HIS A 18 15.33 -22.76 -1.93
C HIS A 18 15.35 -22.45 -3.43
N MET A 19 14.37 -21.67 -3.92
CA MET A 19 14.35 -21.25 -5.33
C MET A 19 15.63 -20.47 -5.69
N ARG A 20 16.00 -19.48 -4.88
CA ARG A 20 17.23 -18.71 -5.08
C ARG A 20 18.46 -19.59 -5.02
N ALA A 21 18.58 -20.43 -4.00
CA ALA A 21 19.74 -21.34 -3.87
C ALA A 21 19.89 -22.29 -5.08
N LEU A 22 18.77 -22.76 -5.64
CA LEU A 22 18.81 -23.56 -6.86
C LEU A 22 19.29 -22.73 -8.06
N ILE A 23 18.73 -21.54 -8.28
CA ILE A 23 19.11 -20.69 -9.41
C ILE A 23 20.57 -20.26 -9.29
N GLU A 24 21.02 -19.83 -8.11
CA GLU A 24 22.43 -19.49 -7.85
C GLU A 24 23.40 -20.66 -8.13
N ALA A 25 23.00 -21.90 -7.81
CA ALA A 25 23.83 -23.06 -8.00
C ALA A 25 23.87 -23.58 -9.44
N PHE A 26 22.77 -23.48 -10.17
CA PHE A 26 22.65 -24.00 -11.53
C PHE A 26 22.82 -22.92 -12.62
N GLY A 27 22.79 -21.64 -12.26
CA GLY A 27 22.96 -20.48 -13.12
C GLY A 27 21.66 -19.79 -13.50
N THR A 28 20.67 -20.49 -14.03
CA THR A 28 19.37 -19.93 -14.42
C THR A 28 18.20 -20.80 -13.96
N ALA A 29 16.98 -20.25 -13.95
CA ALA A 29 15.80 -21.04 -13.67
C ALA A 29 15.57 -22.12 -14.76
N GLU A 30 15.95 -21.83 -16.00
CA GLU A 30 15.91 -22.79 -17.10
C GLU A 30 16.87 -23.97 -16.84
N ASP A 31 18.10 -23.72 -16.39
CA ASP A 31 19.07 -24.74 -16.06
C ASP A 31 18.59 -25.62 -14.89
N VAL A 32 17.98 -25.00 -13.85
CA VAL A 32 17.32 -25.74 -12.75
C VAL A 32 16.22 -26.65 -13.28
N TRP A 33 15.45 -26.21 -14.25
CA TRP A 33 14.36 -26.98 -14.83
C TRP A 33 14.86 -28.13 -15.69
N LYS A 34 15.93 -27.92 -16.46
CA LYS A 34 16.53 -28.90 -17.37
C LYS A 34 17.52 -29.88 -16.70
N ALA A 35 17.98 -29.55 -15.49
CA ALA A 35 18.90 -30.43 -14.74
C ALA A 35 18.29 -31.82 -14.54
N SER A 36 19.10 -32.84 -14.58
CA SER A 36 18.67 -34.20 -14.28
C SER A 36 18.26 -34.35 -12.81
N ASP A 37 17.39 -35.33 -12.51
CA ASP A 37 17.02 -35.64 -11.13
C ASP A 37 18.26 -35.94 -10.26
N LYS A 38 19.32 -36.57 -10.85
CA LYS A 38 20.58 -36.89 -10.17
C LYS A 38 21.32 -35.62 -9.78
N GLU A 39 21.45 -34.65 -10.67
CA GLU A 39 22.15 -33.36 -10.38
C GLU A 39 21.43 -32.59 -9.26
N ILE A 40 20.10 -32.55 -9.27
CA ILE A 40 19.30 -31.91 -8.21
C ILE A 40 19.57 -32.59 -6.85
N VAL A 41 19.56 -33.91 -6.79
CA VAL A 41 19.82 -34.66 -5.55
C VAL A 41 21.27 -34.45 -5.07
N GLU A 42 22.24 -34.52 -5.97
CA GLU A 42 23.68 -34.35 -5.67
C GLU A 42 24.03 -32.92 -5.24
N SER A 43 23.20 -31.91 -5.60
CA SER A 43 23.38 -30.54 -5.13
C SER A 43 23.18 -30.38 -3.62
N HIS A 44 22.46 -31.28 -2.97
CA HIS A 44 22.06 -31.26 -1.56
C HIS A 44 21.32 -29.97 -1.11
N LEU A 45 20.82 -29.15 -2.04
CA LEU A 45 20.09 -27.92 -1.77
C LEU A 45 18.67 -28.18 -1.25
N LEU A 46 18.07 -29.25 -1.75
CA LEU A 46 16.76 -29.73 -1.30
C LEU A 46 16.93 -31.00 -0.49
N LYS A 47 16.03 -31.25 0.47
CA LYS A 47 16.08 -32.44 1.32
C LYS A 47 14.69 -33.03 1.56
N GLY A 48 14.64 -34.35 1.60
CA GLY A 48 13.46 -35.10 2.02
C GLY A 48 12.19 -34.76 1.24
N LYS A 49 11.15 -34.31 1.93
CA LYS A 49 9.85 -34.02 1.30
C LYS A 49 9.87 -32.86 0.29
N THR A 50 10.75 -31.89 0.47
CA THR A 50 10.87 -30.76 -0.48
C THR A 50 11.50 -31.22 -1.78
N GLU A 51 12.57 -32.02 -1.71
CA GLU A 51 13.22 -32.62 -2.88
C GLU A 51 12.25 -33.52 -3.67
N ALA A 52 11.61 -34.47 -2.98
CA ALA A 52 10.63 -35.35 -3.62
C ALA A 52 9.48 -34.57 -4.28
N SER A 53 8.99 -33.51 -3.62
CA SER A 53 7.95 -32.65 -4.15
C SER A 53 8.40 -31.91 -5.41
N PHE A 54 9.64 -31.39 -5.42
CA PHE A 54 10.18 -30.68 -6.57
C PHE A 54 10.40 -31.57 -7.77
N LEU A 55 10.98 -32.77 -7.57
CA LEU A 55 11.20 -33.75 -8.65
C LEU A 55 9.88 -34.23 -9.27
N ALA A 56 8.85 -34.44 -8.44
CA ALA A 56 7.51 -34.81 -8.95
C ALA A 56 6.88 -33.65 -9.73
N TYR A 57 6.92 -32.43 -9.15
CA TYR A 57 6.33 -31.24 -9.76
C TYR A 57 6.90 -30.94 -11.15
N ARG A 58 8.23 -31.04 -11.34
CA ARG A 58 8.88 -30.82 -12.63
C ARG A 58 8.41 -31.79 -13.71
N LYS A 59 8.03 -33.02 -13.35
CA LYS A 59 7.55 -34.03 -14.31
C LYS A 59 6.12 -33.81 -14.76
N GLU A 60 5.33 -33.11 -13.95
CA GLU A 60 3.89 -32.89 -14.16
C GLU A 60 3.58 -31.48 -14.67
N THR A 61 4.59 -30.59 -14.73
CA THR A 61 4.38 -29.18 -15.04
C THR A 61 5.18 -28.76 -16.26
N GLU A 62 4.48 -28.18 -17.23
CA GLU A 62 5.05 -27.59 -18.43
C GLU A 62 5.15 -26.06 -18.24
N PRO A 63 6.37 -25.47 -18.17
CA PRO A 63 6.55 -24.03 -18.01
C PRO A 63 5.88 -23.19 -19.10
N GLU A 64 5.80 -23.73 -20.31
CA GLU A 64 5.14 -23.11 -21.46
C GLU A 64 3.66 -22.86 -21.21
N GLU A 65 2.92 -23.80 -20.60
CA GLU A 65 1.51 -23.62 -20.23
C GLU A 65 1.33 -22.52 -19.19
N ILE A 66 2.29 -22.41 -18.26
CA ILE A 66 2.31 -21.32 -17.28
C ILE A 66 2.54 -19.99 -17.97
N GLY A 67 3.50 -19.93 -18.90
CA GLY A 67 3.77 -18.74 -19.72
C GLY A 67 2.54 -18.28 -20.52
N GLU A 68 1.84 -19.20 -21.17
CA GLU A 68 0.59 -18.92 -21.89
C GLU A 68 -0.52 -18.41 -20.96
N LYS A 69 -0.64 -19.00 -19.76
CA LYS A 69 -1.60 -18.55 -18.74
C LYS A 69 -1.30 -17.14 -18.30
N LEU A 70 -0.05 -16.82 -18.00
CA LEU A 70 0.41 -15.47 -17.61
C LEU A 70 0.13 -14.45 -18.71
N TYR A 71 0.44 -14.80 -19.98
CA TYR A 71 0.16 -13.94 -21.13
C TYR A 71 -1.33 -13.62 -21.27
N ARG A 72 -2.21 -14.64 -21.20
CA ARG A 72 -3.68 -14.45 -21.26
C ARG A 72 -4.23 -13.58 -20.12
N LEU A 73 -3.62 -13.66 -18.94
CA LEU A 73 -4.02 -12.89 -17.77
C LEU A 73 -3.38 -11.50 -17.72
N GLN A 74 -2.50 -11.17 -18.68
CA GLN A 74 -1.71 -9.94 -18.70
C GLN A 74 -0.87 -9.78 -17.40
N ILE A 75 -0.32 -10.90 -16.94
CA ILE A 75 0.56 -10.96 -15.75
C ILE A 75 1.98 -11.15 -16.25
N ARG A 76 2.89 -10.33 -15.74
CA ARG A 76 4.34 -10.48 -15.93
C ARG A 76 4.96 -11.08 -14.68
N CYS A 77 6.13 -11.67 -14.79
CA CYS A 77 6.94 -12.02 -13.64
C CYS A 77 8.34 -11.41 -13.77
N VAL A 78 8.93 -11.10 -12.64
CA VAL A 78 10.33 -10.68 -12.49
C VAL A 78 10.97 -11.50 -11.39
N THR A 79 12.25 -11.79 -11.55
CA THR A 79 13.10 -12.44 -10.55
C THR A 79 13.80 -11.39 -9.70
N TRP A 80 14.40 -11.79 -8.58
CA TRP A 80 15.14 -10.85 -7.71
C TRP A 80 16.43 -10.29 -8.38
N GLU A 81 16.82 -10.79 -9.54
CA GLU A 81 17.98 -10.31 -10.31
C GLU A 81 17.61 -9.30 -11.39
N ASP A 82 16.30 -9.16 -11.69
CA ASP A 82 15.83 -8.24 -12.71
C ASP A 82 15.88 -6.79 -12.23
N ASP A 83 16.21 -5.85 -13.12
CA ASP A 83 16.23 -4.40 -12.85
C ASP A 83 14.87 -3.84 -12.41
N LEU A 84 13.79 -4.50 -12.79
CA LEU A 84 12.41 -4.14 -12.41
C LEU A 84 12.01 -4.66 -11.02
N TYR A 85 12.88 -5.43 -10.37
CA TYR A 85 12.60 -5.89 -9.01
C TYR A 85 12.77 -4.74 -8.01
N PRO A 86 11.87 -4.61 -7.00
CA PRO A 86 11.95 -3.50 -6.04
C PRO A 86 13.30 -3.50 -5.30
N PRO A 87 14.14 -2.44 -5.43
CA PRO A 87 15.51 -2.47 -4.89
C PRO A 87 15.56 -2.67 -3.38
N LEU A 88 14.64 -2.04 -2.64
CA LEU A 88 14.56 -2.20 -1.19
C LEU A 88 14.15 -3.61 -0.78
N LEU A 89 13.27 -4.27 -1.54
CA LEU A 89 12.85 -5.65 -1.27
C LEU A 89 13.98 -6.64 -1.55
N GLN A 90 14.81 -6.38 -2.54
CA GLN A 90 15.98 -7.21 -2.89
C GLN A 90 16.97 -7.31 -1.73
N THR A 91 17.11 -6.24 -0.93
CA THR A 91 18.05 -6.19 0.21
C THR A 91 17.54 -6.82 1.50
N THR A 92 16.30 -7.29 1.53
CA THR A 92 15.70 -7.90 2.74
C THR A 92 16.30 -9.29 3.02
N ALA A 93 16.14 -9.77 4.25
CA ALA A 93 16.64 -11.08 4.67
C ALA A 93 16.04 -12.25 3.88
N ASN A 94 14.79 -12.11 3.43
CA ASN A 94 14.09 -13.15 2.68
C ASN A 94 13.26 -12.58 1.53
N PRO A 95 13.88 -12.03 0.47
CA PRO A 95 13.16 -11.51 -0.68
C PRO A 95 12.45 -12.65 -1.44
N PRO A 96 11.25 -12.41 -2.02
CA PRO A 96 10.65 -13.34 -2.97
C PRO A 96 11.60 -13.65 -4.12
N ALA A 97 11.75 -14.92 -4.48
CA ALA A 97 12.57 -15.29 -5.65
C ALA A 97 11.93 -14.81 -6.96
N VAL A 98 10.60 -14.75 -6.98
CA VAL A 98 9.80 -14.33 -8.12
C VAL A 98 8.67 -13.43 -7.62
N LEU A 99 8.41 -12.33 -8.34
CA LEU A 99 7.22 -11.50 -8.17
C LEU A 99 6.41 -11.49 -9.45
N PHE A 100 5.11 -11.67 -9.31
CA PHE A 100 4.12 -11.50 -10.37
C PHE A 100 3.57 -10.10 -10.34
N TYR A 101 3.42 -9.49 -11.52
CA TYR A 101 2.97 -8.11 -11.71
C TYR A 101 1.80 -8.03 -12.66
N LYS A 102 0.82 -7.22 -12.31
CA LYS A 102 -0.27 -6.80 -13.20
C LYS A 102 -0.38 -5.27 -13.16
N GLY A 103 -0.42 -4.65 -14.33
CA GLY A 103 -0.39 -3.19 -14.46
C GLY A 103 0.95 -2.68 -14.98
N ASN A 104 1.36 -1.50 -14.54
CA ASN A 104 2.55 -0.82 -15.02
C ASN A 104 3.79 -1.13 -14.19
N ASP A 105 4.94 -0.62 -14.62
CA ASP A 105 6.20 -0.72 -13.87
C ASP A 105 6.25 0.43 -12.86
N PRO A 106 6.06 0.17 -11.57
CA PRO A 106 6.04 1.25 -10.58
C PRO A 106 7.44 1.78 -10.32
N VAL A 107 7.51 3.08 -10.00
CA VAL A 107 8.75 3.72 -9.58
C VAL A 107 8.95 3.47 -8.08
N PHE A 108 10.08 2.86 -7.72
CA PHE A 108 10.42 2.52 -6.33
C PHE A 108 11.45 3.46 -5.69
N GLU A 109 11.70 4.64 -6.27
CA GLU A 109 12.70 5.61 -5.75
C GLU A 109 12.31 6.14 -4.37
N LYS A 110 11.04 6.54 -4.21
CA LYS A 110 10.47 7.01 -2.95
C LYS A 110 9.23 6.19 -2.65
N THR A 111 9.30 5.31 -1.68
CA THR A 111 8.19 4.42 -1.33
C THR A 111 7.89 4.47 0.15
N VAL A 112 6.60 4.59 0.51
CA VAL A 112 6.10 4.54 1.87
C VAL A 112 4.92 3.57 1.94
N ALA A 113 4.95 2.65 2.90
CA ALA A 113 3.80 1.80 3.16
C ALA A 113 2.80 2.50 4.08
N ILE A 114 1.50 2.35 3.81
CA ILE A 114 0.44 2.81 4.70
C ILE A 114 -0.44 1.61 5.02
N VAL A 115 -0.53 1.26 6.30
CA VAL A 115 -1.24 0.08 6.77
C VAL A 115 -2.09 0.39 8.00
N GLY A 116 -3.05 -0.49 8.30
CA GLY A 116 -3.84 -0.33 9.50
C GLY A 116 -5.03 -1.28 9.61
N SER A 117 -6.01 -0.85 10.40
CA SER A 117 -7.21 -1.62 10.72
C SER A 117 -8.06 -1.89 9.48
N ARG A 118 -8.55 -3.14 9.35
CA ARG A 118 -9.58 -3.51 8.36
C ARG A 118 -10.97 -2.97 8.72
N LYS A 119 -11.17 -2.61 9.99
CA LYS A 119 -12.38 -1.98 10.53
C LYS A 119 -12.02 -0.55 10.96
N ALA A 120 -11.55 0.24 10.00
CA ALA A 120 -11.11 1.60 10.24
C ALA A 120 -12.28 2.50 10.66
N THR A 121 -12.00 3.44 11.55
CA THR A 121 -12.93 4.51 11.88
C THR A 121 -12.97 5.56 10.77
N PRO A 122 -14.00 6.42 10.70
CA PRO A 122 -14.00 7.56 9.77
C PRO A 122 -12.75 8.44 9.90
N TYR A 123 -12.25 8.65 11.11
CA TYR A 123 -10.99 9.35 11.38
C TYR A 123 -9.80 8.66 10.72
N GLY A 124 -9.66 7.34 10.91
CA GLY A 124 -8.57 6.58 10.31
C GLY A 124 -8.61 6.59 8.78
N VAL A 125 -9.80 6.41 8.19
CA VAL A 125 -9.99 6.49 6.74
C VAL A 125 -9.57 7.86 6.22
N GLN A 126 -10.07 8.94 6.79
CA GLN A 126 -9.76 10.30 6.37
C GLN A 126 -8.27 10.61 6.53
N THR A 127 -7.64 10.15 7.62
CA THR A 127 -6.21 10.35 7.88
C THR A 127 -5.36 9.61 6.85
N ALA A 128 -5.67 8.33 6.57
CA ALA A 128 -4.96 7.54 5.56
C ALA A 128 -5.07 8.18 4.16
N GLU A 129 -6.28 8.62 3.78
CA GLU A 129 -6.51 9.28 2.50
C GLU A 129 -5.73 10.59 2.36
N ARG A 130 -5.73 11.43 3.39
CA ARG A 130 -5.02 12.72 3.36
C ARG A 130 -3.51 12.54 3.28
N ILE A 131 -2.95 11.69 4.12
CA ILE A 131 -1.50 11.45 4.14
C ILE A 131 -1.06 10.80 2.83
N ALA A 132 -1.81 9.81 2.33
CA ALA A 132 -1.51 9.17 1.06
C ALA A 132 -1.58 10.15 -0.12
N CYS A 133 -2.58 11.05 -0.14
CA CYS A 133 -2.73 12.08 -1.16
C CYS A 133 -1.54 13.04 -1.15
N GLY A 134 -1.19 13.61 0.02
CA GLY A 134 -0.05 14.53 0.12
C GLY A 134 1.29 13.88 -0.24
N LEU A 135 1.51 12.62 0.11
CA LEU A 135 2.69 11.86 -0.34
C LEU A 135 2.70 11.67 -1.86
N ALA A 136 1.55 11.33 -2.44
CA ALA A 136 1.42 11.11 -3.88
C ALA A 136 1.65 12.39 -4.69
N GLU A 137 1.12 13.54 -4.25
CA GLU A 137 1.30 14.86 -4.90
C GLU A 137 2.77 15.25 -5.10
N ILE A 138 3.66 14.68 -4.32
CA ILE A 138 5.11 14.90 -4.41
C ILE A 138 5.88 13.71 -4.99
N GLY A 139 5.18 12.76 -5.62
CA GLY A 139 5.76 11.64 -6.33
C GLY A 139 6.24 10.49 -5.43
N VAL A 140 5.74 10.39 -4.19
CA VAL A 140 5.99 9.21 -3.34
C VAL A 140 5.01 8.11 -3.71
N THR A 141 5.53 6.93 -4.03
CA THR A 141 4.72 5.74 -4.30
C THR A 141 4.20 5.15 -2.99
N VAL A 142 2.88 5.13 -2.83
CA VAL A 142 2.22 4.51 -1.68
C VAL A 142 2.10 3.00 -1.92
N VAL A 143 2.56 2.21 -0.95
CA VAL A 143 2.47 0.74 -0.97
C VAL A 143 1.47 0.30 0.09
N SER A 144 0.57 -0.61 -0.22
CA SER A 144 -0.31 -1.21 0.78
C SER A 144 -0.80 -2.61 0.38
N GLY A 145 -1.58 -3.23 1.23
CA GLY A 145 -2.02 -4.61 1.06
C GLY A 145 -3.34 -4.79 0.35
N GLY A 146 -4.02 -3.71 -0.04
CA GLY A 146 -5.32 -3.77 -0.69
C GLY A 146 -6.44 -4.36 0.17
N ALA A 147 -6.27 -4.47 1.48
CA ALA A 147 -7.30 -4.93 2.39
C ALA A 147 -8.39 -3.84 2.61
N ARG A 148 -9.49 -4.21 3.27
CA ARG A 148 -10.51 -3.23 3.70
C ARG A 148 -9.92 -2.19 4.63
N GLY A 149 -10.57 -1.06 4.78
CA GLY A 149 -10.23 -0.02 5.75
C GLY A 149 -9.02 0.80 5.34
N ILE A 150 -7.99 0.85 6.16
CA ILE A 150 -6.85 1.74 5.95
C ILE A 150 -6.13 1.49 4.63
N ASP A 151 -5.91 0.23 4.25
CA ASP A 151 -5.23 -0.10 2.99
C ASP A 151 -5.98 0.47 1.77
N SER A 152 -7.31 0.26 1.72
CA SER A 152 -8.15 0.82 0.64
C SER A 152 -8.11 2.35 0.64
N ALA A 153 -8.22 2.98 1.82
CA ALA A 153 -8.17 4.43 1.97
C ALA A 153 -6.82 5.01 1.52
N ALA A 154 -5.71 4.31 1.81
CA ALA A 154 -4.38 4.69 1.34
C ALA A 154 -4.27 4.70 -0.19
N HIS A 155 -4.78 3.66 -0.84
CA HIS A 155 -4.81 3.61 -2.31
C HIS A 155 -5.72 4.67 -2.92
N GLU A 156 -6.92 4.90 -2.37
CA GLU A 156 -7.83 5.95 -2.81
C GLU A 156 -7.21 7.35 -2.65
N GLY A 157 -6.47 7.58 -1.55
CA GLY A 157 -5.73 8.82 -1.33
C GLY A 157 -4.62 9.02 -2.36
N ALA A 158 -3.80 8.00 -2.60
CA ALA A 158 -2.72 8.05 -3.59
C ALA A 158 -3.25 8.34 -5.01
N LEU A 159 -4.36 7.71 -5.39
CA LEU A 159 -5.01 7.96 -6.68
C LEU A 159 -5.51 9.40 -6.81
N ARG A 160 -5.94 10.05 -5.72
CA ARG A 160 -6.32 11.47 -5.71
C ARG A 160 -5.13 12.40 -5.87
N GLY A 161 -3.96 12.02 -5.36
CA GLY A 161 -2.70 12.74 -5.55
C GLY A 161 -2.03 12.47 -6.90
N GLU A 162 -2.71 11.76 -7.80
CA GLU A 162 -2.29 11.48 -9.18
C GLU A 162 -0.92 10.76 -9.29
N SER A 163 -0.52 10.00 -8.26
CA SER A 163 0.70 9.19 -8.30
C SER A 163 0.38 7.70 -8.34
N PRO A 164 1.22 6.90 -9.00
CA PRO A 164 1.11 5.45 -8.96
C PRO A 164 1.12 4.89 -7.54
N THR A 165 0.32 3.87 -7.28
CA THR A 165 0.33 3.13 -6.03
C THR A 165 0.48 1.64 -6.27
N VAL A 166 1.04 0.90 -5.31
CA VAL A 166 1.33 -0.52 -5.44
C VAL A 166 0.53 -1.33 -4.42
N VAL A 167 -0.27 -2.25 -4.94
CA VAL A 167 -1.05 -3.20 -4.13
C VAL A 167 -0.27 -4.51 -4.05
N ALA A 168 0.16 -4.92 -2.85
CA ALA A 168 0.71 -6.26 -2.65
C ALA A 168 -0.40 -7.23 -2.23
N LEU A 169 -0.63 -8.31 -2.96
CA LEU A 169 -1.67 -9.30 -2.66
C LEU A 169 -1.10 -10.56 -1.99
N ALA A 170 -1.96 -11.23 -1.24
CA ALA A 170 -1.68 -12.50 -0.57
C ALA A 170 -2.31 -13.70 -1.30
N CYS A 171 -2.47 -13.60 -2.62
CA CYS A 171 -3.04 -14.63 -3.50
C CYS A 171 -2.54 -14.43 -4.92
N GLY A 172 -2.83 -15.34 -5.82
CA GLY A 172 -2.57 -15.16 -7.25
C GLY A 172 -3.30 -13.97 -7.83
N LEU A 173 -2.70 -13.29 -8.82
CA LEU A 173 -3.24 -12.05 -9.42
C LEU A 173 -4.48 -12.26 -10.31
N ASP A 174 -4.90 -13.50 -10.52
CA ASP A 174 -6.17 -13.90 -11.11
C ASP A 174 -7.33 -13.89 -10.10
N HIS A 175 -7.04 -13.69 -8.82
CA HIS A 175 -8.01 -13.51 -7.75
C HIS A 175 -8.08 -12.06 -7.31
N VAL A 176 -9.30 -11.55 -7.07
CA VAL A 176 -9.53 -10.25 -6.43
C VAL A 176 -9.96 -10.49 -4.99
N TYR A 177 -9.13 -10.07 -4.06
CA TYR A 177 -9.46 -10.16 -2.63
C TYR A 177 -9.02 -8.89 -1.87
N PRO A 178 -9.93 -8.23 -1.14
CA PRO A 178 -11.35 -8.57 -1.00
C PRO A 178 -12.14 -8.26 -2.29
N PRO A 179 -13.25 -8.95 -2.57
CA PRO A 179 -13.99 -8.79 -3.84
C PRO A 179 -14.51 -7.37 -4.10
N GLU A 180 -14.87 -6.64 -3.06
CA GLU A 180 -15.34 -5.26 -3.14
C GLU A 180 -14.29 -4.28 -3.69
N ASN A 181 -13.00 -4.60 -3.57
CA ASN A 181 -11.91 -3.75 -4.06
C ASN A 181 -11.60 -3.94 -5.55
N LYS A 182 -12.43 -4.70 -6.28
CA LYS A 182 -12.24 -4.91 -7.72
C LYS A 182 -12.09 -3.61 -8.51
N ASN A 183 -12.98 -2.66 -8.25
CA ASN A 183 -12.96 -1.37 -8.95
C ASN A 183 -11.74 -0.53 -8.52
N LEU A 184 -11.35 -0.58 -7.26
CA LEU A 184 -10.16 0.10 -6.76
C LEU A 184 -8.90 -0.45 -7.44
N PHE A 185 -8.75 -1.77 -7.53
CA PHE A 185 -7.61 -2.39 -8.19
C PHE A 185 -7.54 -2.06 -9.68
N GLN A 186 -8.69 -1.96 -10.36
CA GLN A 186 -8.71 -1.51 -11.75
C GLN A 186 -8.25 -0.06 -11.87
N LYS A 187 -8.74 0.85 -11.00
CA LYS A 187 -8.27 2.25 -10.97
C LYS A 187 -6.77 2.36 -10.70
N VAL A 188 -6.20 1.50 -9.83
CA VAL A 188 -4.75 1.47 -9.58
C VAL A 188 -3.99 1.19 -10.86
N ILE A 189 -4.40 0.18 -11.63
CA ILE A 189 -3.78 -0.18 -12.92
C ILE A 189 -3.93 0.96 -13.93
N ASP A 190 -5.13 1.51 -14.07
CA ASP A 190 -5.47 2.56 -15.05
C ASP A 190 -4.69 3.86 -14.79
N ASN A 191 -4.30 4.12 -13.54
CA ASN A 191 -3.51 5.29 -13.14
C ASN A 191 -2.01 5.00 -12.99
N GLY A 192 -1.50 4.03 -13.73
CA GLY A 192 -0.05 3.77 -13.81
C GLY A 192 0.53 2.95 -12.66
N GLY A 193 -0.31 2.49 -11.72
CA GLY A 193 0.11 1.65 -10.61
C GLY A 193 0.21 0.17 -10.97
N ALA A 194 0.51 -0.65 -9.97
CA ALA A 194 0.65 -2.09 -10.12
C ALA A 194 0.02 -2.88 -8.97
N ILE A 195 -0.37 -4.10 -9.30
CA ILE A 195 -0.74 -5.13 -8.33
C ILE A 195 0.32 -6.22 -8.41
N ILE A 196 0.86 -6.59 -7.26
CA ILE A 196 1.96 -7.57 -7.18
C ILE A 196 1.63 -8.72 -6.24
N SER A 197 2.25 -9.86 -6.46
CA SER A 197 2.17 -11.02 -5.58
C SER A 197 3.40 -11.92 -5.73
N GLU A 198 3.80 -12.63 -4.67
CA GLU A 198 4.74 -13.75 -4.75
C GLU A 198 4.06 -15.07 -5.09
N TYR A 199 2.72 -15.09 -5.11
CA TYR A 199 1.94 -16.30 -5.37
C TYR A 199 1.58 -16.42 -6.85
N PRO A 200 1.77 -17.62 -7.46
CA PRO A 200 1.41 -17.84 -8.85
C PRO A 200 -0.10 -17.78 -9.07
N PRO A 201 -0.54 -17.48 -10.32
CA PRO A 201 -1.97 -17.51 -10.68
C PRO A 201 -2.61 -18.88 -10.38
N GLY A 202 -3.83 -18.83 -9.79
CA GLY A 202 -4.55 -20.00 -9.30
C GLY A 202 -4.42 -20.19 -7.78
N THR A 203 -3.55 -19.43 -7.10
CA THR A 203 -3.40 -19.51 -5.64
C THR A 203 -4.54 -18.76 -4.95
N PRO A 204 -5.43 -19.43 -4.20
CA PRO A 204 -6.53 -18.76 -3.50
C PRO A 204 -6.04 -17.94 -2.29
N PRO A 205 -6.82 -16.95 -1.81
CA PRO A 205 -6.49 -16.17 -0.61
C PRO A 205 -6.68 -17.01 0.66
N LEU A 206 -5.58 -17.47 1.25
CA LEU A 206 -5.58 -18.27 2.49
C LEU A 206 -5.10 -17.43 3.67
N GLY A 207 -5.70 -17.63 4.84
CA GLY A 207 -5.41 -16.84 6.05
C GLY A 207 -3.92 -16.69 6.41
N ARG A 208 -3.14 -17.78 6.25
CA ARG A 208 -1.69 -17.81 6.54
C ARG A 208 -0.83 -16.96 5.58
N GLN A 209 -1.34 -16.63 4.41
CA GLN A 209 -0.61 -15.87 3.39
C GLN A 209 -0.59 -14.35 3.67
N PHE A 210 -1.59 -13.84 4.42
CA PHE A 210 -1.66 -12.41 4.71
C PHE A 210 -0.50 -11.92 5.59
N PRO A 211 -0.17 -12.58 6.72
CA PRO A 211 1.04 -12.22 7.47
C PRO A 211 2.32 -12.39 6.65
N ALA A 212 2.44 -13.48 5.88
CA ALA A 212 3.62 -13.72 5.05
C ALA A 212 3.82 -12.63 3.98
N ARG A 213 2.74 -12.13 3.36
CA ARG A 213 2.77 -11.04 2.38
C ARG A 213 3.24 -9.72 3.01
N ASN A 214 2.94 -9.47 4.29
CA ASN A 214 3.26 -8.18 4.92
C ASN A 214 4.77 -7.87 4.91
N ARG A 215 5.65 -8.87 4.91
CA ARG A 215 7.09 -8.68 4.72
C ARG A 215 7.43 -8.02 3.37
N ILE A 216 6.60 -8.26 2.34
CA ILE A 216 6.79 -7.67 1.01
C ILE A 216 6.42 -6.18 1.06
N ILE A 217 5.32 -5.82 1.74
CA ILE A 217 4.93 -4.43 1.96
C ILE A 217 6.04 -3.67 2.70
N ALA A 218 6.52 -4.23 3.81
CA ALA A 218 7.60 -3.66 4.60
C ALA A 218 8.89 -3.56 3.77
N GLY A 219 9.28 -4.65 3.12
CA GLY A 219 10.51 -4.74 2.35
C GLY A 219 10.59 -3.79 1.16
N MET A 220 9.48 -3.46 0.51
CA MET A 220 9.43 -2.51 -0.61
C MET A 220 9.46 -1.06 -0.19
N SER A 221 9.29 -0.76 1.09
CA SER A 221 9.07 0.59 1.56
C SER A 221 10.25 1.09 2.40
N ARG A 222 10.54 2.39 2.30
CA ARG A 222 11.57 3.03 3.12
C ARG A 222 11.11 3.15 4.57
N GLY A 223 9.82 3.36 4.76
CA GLY A 223 9.17 3.35 6.06
C GLY A 223 7.72 2.96 5.97
N ILE A 224 7.12 2.67 7.12
CA ILE A 224 5.73 2.25 7.25
C ILE A 224 4.97 3.22 8.15
N LEU A 225 3.82 3.69 7.67
CA LEU A 225 2.85 4.42 8.48
C LEU A 225 1.74 3.48 8.95
N VAL A 226 1.59 3.36 10.27
CA VAL A 226 0.45 2.67 10.91
C VAL A 226 -0.58 3.71 11.33
N VAL A 227 -1.75 3.72 10.66
CA VAL A 227 -2.78 4.76 10.88
C VAL A 227 -3.72 4.41 12.02
N GLU A 228 -4.21 3.19 12.06
CA GLU A 228 -5.01 2.65 13.16
C GLU A 228 -4.66 1.19 13.41
N ALA A 229 -4.48 0.82 14.66
CA ALA A 229 -4.25 -0.56 15.06
C ALA A 229 -4.75 -0.81 16.49
N ALA A 230 -5.56 -1.85 16.66
CA ALA A 230 -5.80 -2.42 17.99
C ALA A 230 -4.53 -3.16 18.47
N GLU A 231 -4.46 -3.46 19.76
CA GLU A 231 -3.30 -4.11 20.41
C GLU A 231 -2.87 -5.44 19.75
N ARG A 232 -3.82 -6.16 19.14
CA ARG A 232 -3.57 -7.43 18.42
C ARG A 232 -3.91 -7.30 16.93
N SER A 233 -3.51 -6.20 16.32
CA SER A 233 -3.76 -5.96 14.89
C SER A 233 -2.73 -6.63 14.01
N GLY A 234 -3.17 -7.17 12.86
CA GLY A 234 -2.27 -7.65 11.80
C GLY A 234 -1.37 -6.56 11.20
N ALA A 235 -1.71 -5.27 11.38
CA ALA A 235 -0.87 -4.16 10.95
C ALA A 235 0.41 -4.06 11.79
N LEU A 236 0.37 -4.46 13.06
CA LEU A 236 1.56 -4.50 13.93
C LEU A 236 2.58 -5.55 13.46
N ILE A 237 2.12 -6.66 12.84
CA ILE A 237 3.02 -7.63 12.22
C ILE A 237 3.81 -6.98 11.07
N THR A 238 3.21 -6.02 10.35
CA THR A 238 3.92 -5.30 9.30
C THR A 238 4.97 -4.34 9.88
N SER A 239 4.69 -3.70 11.02
CA SER A 239 5.69 -2.88 11.71
C SER A 239 6.84 -3.71 12.29
N ASP A 240 6.57 -4.94 12.75
CA ASP A 240 7.63 -5.84 13.20
C ASP A 240 8.56 -6.21 12.05
N PHE A 241 8.03 -6.57 10.87
CA PHE A 241 8.85 -6.79 9.67
C PHE A 241 9.64 -5.54 9.25
N ALA A 242 9.06 -4.35 9.39
CA ALA A 242 9.78 -3.11 9.10
C ALA A 242 11.00 -2.94 10.00
N LEU A 243 10.84 -3.15 11.29
CA LEU A 243 11.92 -3.05 12.27
C LEU A 243 13.01 -4.12 12.02
N GLU A 244 12.61 -5.37 11.70
CA GLU A 244 13.54 -6.44 11.35
C GLU A 244 14.41 -6.09 10.12
N GLU A 245 13.84 -5.35 9.16
CA GLU A 245 14.53 -4.93 7.93
C GLU A 245 15.17 -3.52 8.05
N GLY A 246 15.20 -2.93 9.25
CA GLY A 246 15.78 -1.60 9.49
C GLY A 246 15.03 -0.46 8.81
N ARG A 247 13.70 -0.59 8.66
CA ARG A 247 12.82 0.44 8.10
C ARG A 247 12.21 1.29 9.21
N ASP A 248 11.96 2.56 8.93
CA ASP A 248 11.32 3.44 9.89
C ASP A 248 9.85 3.09 10.09
N VAL A 249 9.39 3.25 11.33
CA VAL A 249 7.99 3.05 11.69
C VAL A 249 7.40 4.38 12.14
N PHE A 250 6.43 4.86 11.40
CA PHE A 250 5.60 6.02 11.71
C PHE A 250 4.27 5.54 12.28
N SER A 251 3.71 6.29 13.20
CA SER A 251 2.43 5.92 13.80
C SER A 251 1.57 7.15 14.06
N VAL A 252 0.30 7.07 13.64
CA VAL A 252 -0.67 8.14 13.87
C VAL A 252 -1.14 8.08 15.33
N PRO A 253 -1.04 9.19 16.09
CA PRO A 253 -1.57 9.25 17.45
C PRO A 253 -3.10 9.20 17.42
N GLY A 254 -3.70 8.59 18.44
CA GLY A 254 -5.13 8.50 18.53
C GLY A 254 -5.65 8.58 19.95
N ASN A 255 -6.98 8.63 20.09
CA ASN A 255 -7.64 8.72 21.38
C ASN A 255 -7.31 7.49 22.25
N ILE A 256 -6.79 7.76 23.47
CA ILE A 256 -6.35 6.71 24.41
C ILE A 256 -7.48 5.79 24.93
N TRP A 257 -8.73 6.21 24.75
CA TRP A 257 -9.90 5.44 25.15
C TRP A 257 -10.42 4.49 24.05
N LEU A 258 -9.92 4.65 22.82
CA LEU A 258 -10.34 3.82 21.68
C LEU A 258 -9.39 2.64 21.48
N ASP A 259 -9.97 1.44 21.37
CA ASP A 259 -9.21 0.22 21.09
C ASP A 259 -8.44 0.29 19.75
N SER A 260 -8.99 0.99 18.75
CA SER A 260 -8.36 1.20 17.45
C SER A 260 -7.05 2.00 17.51
N SER A 261 -6.80 2.73 18.61
CA SER A 261 -5.59 3.55 18.79
C SER A 261 -4.60 2.95 19.78
N ARG A 262 -4.94 1.85 20.47
CA ARG A 262 -4.03 1.27 21.46
C ARG A 262 -2.72 0.79 20.87
N GLY A 263 -2.77 0.14 19.70
CA GLY A 263 -1.58 -0.34 19.01
C GLY A 263 -0.71 0.81 18.49
N THR A 264 -1.31 1.84 17.87
CA THR A 264 -0.56 3.00 17.36
C THR A 264 0.07 3.80 18.48
N ASN A 265 -0.67 4.09 19.57
CA ASN A 265 -0.12 4.77 20.75
C ASN A 265 0.99 3.92 21.43
N HIS A 266 0.88 2.59 21.40
CA HIS A 266 1.94 1.71 21.88
C HIS A 266 3.19 1.79 21.03
N LEU A 267 3.07 1.82 19.69
CA LEU A 267 4.19 2.00 18.77
C LEU A 267 4.93 3.31 19.05
N ILE A 268 4.21 4.44 19.21
CA ILE A 268 4.81 5.74 19.53
C ILE A 268 5.58 5.65 20.85
N ARG A 269 4.98 5.06 21.88
CA ARG A 269 5.65 4.88 23.18
C ARG A 269 6.89 3.99 23.08
N SER A 270 6.93 3.07 22.11
CA SER A 270 8.05 2.16 21.86
C SER A 270 9.11 2.74 20.93
N GLY A 271 8.96 4.01 20.50
CA GLY A 271 9.96 4.72 19.70
C GLY A 271 9.58 4.91 18.23
N ALA A 272 8.38 4.53 17.81
CA ALA A 272 7.92 4.90 16.47
C ALA A 272 7.73 6.41 16.34
N ILE A 273 8.02 6.95 15.18
CA ILE A 273 7.90 8.38 14.88
C ILE A 273 6.42 8.76 14.88
N CYS A 274 6.05 9.72 15.73
CA CYS A 274 4.70 10.25 15.76
C CYS A 274 4.42 11.01 14.47
N CYS A 275 3.39 10.59 13.73
CA CYS A 275 3.03 11.14 12.43
C CYS A 275 1.64 11.77 12.51
N THR A 276 1.56 13.07 12.33
CA THR A 276 0.33 13.87 12.34
C THR A 276 -0.04 14.37 10.95
N SER A 277 0.93 14.36 10.05
CA SER A 277 0.76 14.80 8.66
C SER A 277 1.79 14.10 7.75
N TYR A 278 1.64 14.24 6.42
CA TYR A 278 2.62 13.68 5.47
C TYR A 278 3.96 14.41 5.51
N GLU A 279 3.98 15.67 5.94
CA GLU A 279 5.19 16.48 6.09
C GLU A 279 6.15 15.88 7.13
N ASP A 280 5.64 15.17 8.15
CA ASP A 280 6.47 14.48 9.14
C ASP A 280 7.34 13.40 8.44
N ILE A 281 6.75 12.66 7.51
CA ILE A 281 7.45 11.65 6.71
C ILE A 281 8.47 12.29 5.76
N LEU A 282 8.07 13.41 5.11
CA LEU A 282 8.98 14.14 4.22
C LEU A 282 10.20 14.69 4.96
N SER A 283 9.97 15.21 6.15
CA SER A 283 11.03 15.78 6.98
C SER A 283 12.04 14.73 7.40
N GLU A 284 11.57 13.53 7.77
CA GLU A 284 12.44 12.42 8.17
C GLU A 284 13.38 11.99 7.05
N TYR A 285 12.88 11.97 5.79
CA TYR A 285 13.68 11.54 4.63
C TYR A 285 14.35 12.68 3.88
N GLY A 286 14.17 13.91 4.29
CA GLY A 286 14.68 15.07 3.57
C GLY A 286 14.06 15.24 2.18
N TRP A 287 12.83 14.76 1.97
CA TRP A 287 12.12 14.87 0.70
C TRP A 287 11.39 16.19 0.54
N ASN A 288 11.78 17.21 1.31
CA ASN A 288 11.19 18.53 1.27
C ASN A 288 11.34 19.16 -0.12
N GLU A 289 10.31 19.85 -0.55
CA GLU A 289 10.18 20.49 -1.86
C GLU A 289 11.38 21.39 -2.21
N LYS A 290 12.24 20.93 -3.09
CA LYS A 290 13.00 21.79 -4.03
C LYS A 290 13.06 21.11 -5.37
N SER A 291 11.97 21.14 -6.10
CA SER A 291 11.85 21.05 -7.55
C SER A 291 10.60 20.30 -8.00
N ILE A 292 9.45 20.94 -8.05
CA ILE A 292 8.48 20.74 -9.12
C ILE A 292 7.82 22.09 -9.37
N SER A 293 8.44 22.86 -10.26
CA SER A 293 7.76 23.91 -10.99
C SER A 293 6.99 23.23 -12.13
N SER A 294 5.76 22.88 -11.93
CA SER A 294 4.81 22.73 -13.03
C SER A 294 3.37 22.77 -12.52
N LYS A 295 2.71 23.85 -12.88
CA LYS A 295 1.27 24.09 -12.82
C LYS A 295 0.62 23.98 -11.44
N LYS A 296 0.83 24.99 -10.59
CA LYS A 296 -0.21 25.46 -9.68
C LYS A 296 -1.31 26.10 -10.54
N GLU A 297 -2.43 25.42 -10.73
CA GLU A 297 -3.67 26.16 -10.76
C GLU A 297 -3.73 26.91 -9.42
N SER A 298 -3.76 28.24 -9.51
CA SER A 298 -3.85 29.09 -8.31
C SER A 298 -4.99 28.57 -7.44
N PRO A 299 -4.78 28.34 -6.12
CA PRO A 299 -5.90 28.01 -5.24
C PRO A 299 -6.92 29.13 -5.43
N GLU A 300 -8.17 28.77 -5.70
CA GLU A 300 -9.26 29.75 -5.70
C GLU A 300 -9.21 30.45 -4.35
N GLN A 301 -8.72 31.69 -4.36
CA GLN A 301 -8.56 32.47 -3.13
C GLN A 301 -9.96 32.67 -2.55
N LEU A 302 -10.11 32.28 -1.30
CA LEU A 302 -11.30 32.61 -0.54
C LEU A 302 -11.43 34.14 -0.46
N THR A 303 -12.62 34.65 -0.68
CA THR A 303 -12.90 36.05 -0.37
C THR A 303 -12.79 36.25 1.14
N LEU A 304 -12.55 37.48 1.60
CA LEU A 304 -12.47 37.77 3.03
C LEU A 304 -13.70 37.27 3.80
N GLU A 305 -14.89 37.33 3.17
CA GLU A 305 -16.13 36.84 3.77
C GLU A 305 -16.20 35.30 3.81
N GLU A 306 -15.74 34.63 2.77
CA GLU A 306 -15.63 33.17 2.73
C GLU A 306 -14.63 32.67 3.76
N GLU A 307 -13.50 33.37 3.94
CA GLU A 307 -12.49 33.02 4.92
C GLU A 307 -13.03 33.11 6.37
N VAL A 308 -13.81 34.12 6.67
CA VAL A 308 -14.45 34.23 7.99
C VAL A 308 -15.35 33.03 8.28
N VAL A 309 -16.22 32.65 7.34
CA VAL A 309 -17.11 31.48 7.51
C VAL A 309 -16.31 30.16 7.54
N TYR A 310 -15.29 30.04 6.71
CA TYR A 310 -14.43 28.87 6.67
C TYR A 310 -13.70 28.60 8.01
N ARG A 311 -13.22 29.65 8.69
CA ARG A 311 -12.57 29.53 9.99
C ARG A 311 -13.45 28.89 11.06
N PHE A 312 -14.76 29.13 11.03
CA PHE A 312 -15.70 28.44 11.94
C PHE A 312 -15.77 26.92 11.65
N CYS A 313 -15.65 26.52 10.40
CA CYS A 313 -15.65 25.10 10.03
C CYS A 313 -14.31 24.39 10.32
N CYS A 314 -13.23 25.13 10.63
CA CYS A 314 -11.89 24.60 10.90
C CYS A 314 -11.66 24.23 12.38
N THR A 315 -12.63 24.41 13.27
CA THR A 315 -12.48 24.14 14.72
C THR A 315 -12.38 22.66 15.07
N GLY A 316 -12.56 21.76 14.10
CA GLY A 316 -12.56 20.32 14.31
C GLY A 316 -13.89 19.75 14.77
N GLU A 317 -14.87 20.59 15.04
CA GLU A 317 -16.25 20.23 15.38
C GLU A 317 -17.19 20.55 14.21
N GLU A 318 -18.31 19.83 14.15
CA GLU A 318 -19.37 20.12 13.18
C GLU A 318 -20.10 21.40 13.58
N VAL A 319 -20.20 22.35 12.66
CA VAL A 319 -20.89 23.64 12.89
C VAL A 319 -22.16 23.77 12.05
N THR A 320 -23.16 24.40 12.60
CA THR A 320 -24.41 24.74 11.89
C THR A 320 -24.37 26.19 11.41
N ALA A 321 -25.26 26.53 10.46
CA ALA A 321 -25.44 27.92 10.04
C ALA A 321 -25.86 28.84 11.20
N GLU A 322 -26.58 28.29 12.20
CA GLU A 322 -27.02 29.04 13.40
C GLU A 322 -25.85 29.36 14.33
N ASP A 323 -24.90 28.44 14.49
CA ASP A 323 -23.66 28.67 15.29
C ASP A 323 -22.83 29.81 14.70
N ILE A 324 -22.70 29.83 13.36
CA ILE A 324 -22.00 30.87 12.64
C ILE A 324 -22.76 32.23 12.75
N LEU A 325 -24.08 32.20 12.69
CA LEU A 325 -24.92 33.37 12.81
C LEU A 325 -24.70 34.10 14.14
N GLN A 326 -24.70 33.36 15.24
CA GLN A 326 -24.53 33.92 16.59
C GLN A 326 -23.19 34.62 16.78
N GLN A 327 -22.16 34.19 16.08
CA GLN A 327 -20.78 34.66 16.30
C GLN A 327 -20.29 35.64 15.22
N SER A 328 -20.84 35.59 14.01
CA SER A 328 -20.33 36.37 12.87
C SER A 328 -21.07 37.70 12.65
N GLY A 329 -22.26 37.86 13.19
CA GLY A 329 -23.10 39.05 12.95
C GLY A 329 -23.63 39.18 11.51
N MET A 330 -23.44 38.15 10.67
CA MET A 330 -23.92 38.12 9.28
C MET A 330 -25.41 37.72 9.21
N SER A 331 -26.09 38.05 8.13
CA SER A 331 -27.47 37.58 7.92
C SER A 331 -27.50 36.08 7.55
N VAL A 332 -28.56 35.36 7.92
CA VAL A 332 -28.80 33.96 7.60
C VAL A 332 -28.61 33.67 6.10
N MET A 333 -29.23 34.52 5.26
CA MET A 333 -29.13 34.38 3.80
C MET A 333 -27.66 34.44 3.31
N LYS A 334 -26.85 35.32 3.88
CA LYS A 334 -25.45 35.49 3.51
C LYS A 334 -24.62 34.28 3.94
N ILE A 335 -24.83 33.79 5.16
CA ILE A 335 -24.13 32.60 5.67
C ILE A 335 -24.46 31.37 4.82
N THR A 336 -25.74 31.13 4.52
CA THR A 336 -26.17 30.00 3.69
C THR A 336 -25.50 30.05 2.30
N MET A 337 -25.47 31.25 1.69
CA MET A 337 -24.84 31.44 0.38
C MET A 337 -23.32 31.19 0.45
N LEU A 338 -22.63 31.63 1.49
CA LEU A 338 -21.20 31.41 1.68
C LEU A 338 -20.86 29.94 1.96
N LEU A 339 -21.66 29.25 2.78
CA LEU A 339 -21.53 27.81 3.01
C LEU A 339 -21.71 27.00 1.72
N LEU A 340 -22.71 27.34 0.90
CA LEU A 340 -22.90 26.69 -0.39
C LEU A 340 -21.71 26.93 -1.34
N ARG A 341 -21.17 28.15 -1.40
CA ARG A 341 -19.98 28.46 -2.20
C ARG A 341 -18.75 27.70 -1.72
N LEU A 342 -18.51 27.65 -0.40
CA LEU A 342 -17.40 26.89 0.18
C LEU A 342 -17.54 25.39 -0.08
N GLN A 343 -18.76 24.87 -0.09
CA GLN A 343 -19.06 23.48 -0.43
C GLN A 343 -18.82 23.20 -1.92
N LEU A 344 -19.25 24.08 -2.83
CA LEU A 344 -18.99 23.98 -4.27
C LEU A 344 -17.50 24.09 -4.60
N LYS A 345 -16.76 24.92 -3.88
CA LYS A 345 -15.28 25.03 -3.99
C LYS A 345 -14.55 23.87 -3.30
N GLY A 346 -15.27 22.99 -2.59
CA GLY A 346 -14.71 21.82 -1.92
C GLY A 346 -13.93 22.09 -0.63
N PHE A 347 -14.08 23.27 -0.03
CA PHE A 347 -13.42 23.60 1.25
C PHE A 347 -14.13 23.00 2.47
N ILE A 348 -15.46 22.83 2.39
CA ILE A 348 -16.27 22.21 3.45
C ILE A 348 -17.17 21.14 2.86
N LYS A 349 -17.66 20.23 3.71
CA LYS A 349 -18.68 19.25 3.37
C LYS A 349 -19.82 19.27 4.40
N GLU A 350 -21.02 18.98 3.96
CA GLU A 350 -22.15 18.73 4.83
C GLU A 350 -22.13 17.28 5.32
N THR A 351 -22.22 17.07 6.63
CA THR A 351 -22.19 15.77 7.27
C THR A 351 -23.58 15.20 7.57
N GLY A 352 -24.61 15.99 7.30
CA GLY A 352 -26.02 15.67 7.51
C GLY A 352 -26.70 16.68 8.43
N SER A 353 -28.04 16.83 8.28
CA SER A 353 -28.86 17.71 9.13
C SER A 353 -28.39 19.17 9.19
N GLY A 354 -27.80 19.70 8.11
CA GLY A 354 -27.36 21.11 8.05
C GLY A 354 -26.09 21.40 8.85
N ARG A 355 -25.27 20.40 9.10
CA ARG A 355 -23.95 20.54 9.77
C ARG A 355 -22.81 20.49 8.76
N PHE A 356 -21.80 21.30 8.96
CA PHE A 356 -20.68 21.48 8.07
C PHE A 356 -19.36 21.27 8.81
N ILE A 357 -18.39 20.68 8.11
CA ILE A 357 -17.02 20.50 8.58
C ILE A 357 -16.05 20.76 7.43
N THR A 358 -14.83 21.20 7.75
CA THR A 358 -13.77 21.39 6.75
C THR A 358 -13.42 20.08 6.04
N THR A 359 -13.11 20.15 4.74
CA THR A 359 -12.50 19.05 3.99
C THR A 359 -10.98 19.04 4.13
N GLY A 360 -10.39 20.10 4.75
CA GLY A 360 -8.95 20.27 4.91
C GLY A 360 -8.24 20.78 3.67
N ARG A 361 -8.97 21.33 2.70
CA ARG A 361 -8.40 22.19 1.65
C ARG A 361 -8.31 23.61 2.23
N GLY A 362 -7.13 23.99 2.67
CA GLY A 362 -6.85 25.34 3.15
C GLY A 362 -5.38 25.45 3.52
#